data_9532327246bae937c7e2bdf51020f6d9
#
_entry.id   9532327246bae937c7e2bdf51020f6d9
#
_cell.length_a   1.000
_cell.length_b   1.000
_cell.length_c   1.000
_cell.angle_alpha   90.00
_cell.angle_beta   90.00
_cell.angle_gamma   90.00
#
_symmetry.space_group_name_H-M   'P 1'
#
loop_
_entity.id
_entity.type
_entity.pdbx_description
1 polymer ?
#
loop_
_entity_poly.entity_id
_entity_poly.type
_entity_poly.pdbx_seq_one_letter_code
_entity_poly.pdbx_strand_id
1 'polypeptide(L)'
;MLFRSAIAWSRTDSEAPLFIESIDKKEFETIIHCTLLGFNRVVTIPFTDDASIENVIHCMAVMLYLKPTSVNDVTKFLHLEPVAMRLDVKQGINNCLLINDTYNSDINSLDIALDFQQSRRVGKQLKSTLILSDILQSGTLPKSLYKKVADLVRRKKIDRIIGIGRDLKEYASVFEIEKEFYTTTEEFIKSPSFKKFKDELILIKGSRHFHFEQISELLEKKVHETILEVNLDAIVHNFNQYRSKLKPETKMVCMVKAFGYGAGSYELAKTLQEHRCDYLAVAVADEGAELRKEGISIPIIVMNPEFSSFNVLFENHLEPEVYSFRLLDAMIRETERRGITSYPIHIKIDTGMHRLGFQPEDVPAICERLRAQSGVIARSVFSHLAGSDSYVFDDFTHQQLDKFTKAAGELESGLEYKVIKHILNSAGIERFAAYQMDMVRLGIGLYGVSASGQKGLRNVSTLKTTILQIQNVPAGDSIGYSRMSYVKRDSRIAIIPIGYADGLDRHFSNGGGEVLINGQRCPIIGNICMDACMIDVTDIHAQEGDAVIIFGDELPVSELSDKLKTIPYEILTSISPRVKRVYFRE
;
A
#
# COMPACT_ATOMS: atom_id res chain seq x y z
N MET A 1 -3.09 -0.19 39.30
CA MET A 1 -4.42 -0.74 38.99
C MET A 1 -4.35 -2.24 39.15
N LEU A 2 -4.98 -2.82 40.13
CA LEU A 2 -5.04 -4.26 40.33
C LEU A 2 -5.98 -4.86 39.27
N PHE A 3 -5.49 -5.74 38.44
CA PHE A 3 -6.32 -6.53 37.55
C PHE A 3 -7.30 -7.37 38.37
N ARG A 4 -8.60 -7.08 38.24
CA ARG A 4 -9.64 -7.76 39.03
C ARG A 4 -10.12 -9.09 38.43
N SER A 5 -9.67 -9.46 37.21
CA SER A 5 -9.91 -10.78 36.62
C SER A 5 -8.82 -11.10 35.62
N ALA A 6 -8.23 -12.27 35.70
CA ALA A 6 -7.35 -12.86 34.70
C ALA A 6 -8.02 -14.15 34.20
N ILE A 7 -8.08 -14.36 32.88
CA ILE A 7 -8.40 -15.67 32.33
C ILE A 7 -7.09 -16.36 32.07
N ALA A 8 -6.87 -17.43 32.81
CA ALA A 8 -5.69 -18.26 32.65
C ALA A 8 -5.99 -19.40 31.68
N TRP A 9 -5.06 -19.68 30.79
CA TRP A 9 -4.93 -20.99 30.15
C TRP A 9 -3.72 -21.72 30.72
N SER A 10 -3.73 -23.03 30.70
CA SER A 10 -2.68 -23.85 31.29
C SER A 10 -2.45 -25.13 30.51
N ARG A 11 -1.21 -25.63 30.55
CA ARG A 11 -0.83 -27.00 30.11
C ARG A 11 -0.64 -27.96 31.28
N THR A 12 -0.70 -27.48 32.51
CA THR A 12 -0.39 -28.27 33.71
C THR A 12 -1.52 -28.26 34.73
N ASP A 13 -2.40 -27.25 34.71
CA ASP A 13 -3.54 -27.11 35.59
C ASP A 13 -4.83 -27.47 34.85
N SER A 14 -5.38 -28.65 35.12
CA SER A 14 -6.62 -29.15 34.51
C SER A 14 -7.88 -28.38 34.91
N GLU A 15 -7.84 -27.58 35.98
CA GLU A 15 -8.94 -26.77 36.45
C GLU A 15 -8.97 -25.39 35.75
N ALA A 16 -7.97 -25.07 34.92
CA ALA A 16 -7.94 -23.82 34.17
C ALA A 16 -9.14 -23.72 33.20
N PRO A 17 -9.75 -22.54 33.03
CA PRO A 17 -10.87 -22.34 32.10
C PRO A 17 -10.59 -22.79 30.66
N LEU A 18 -9.33 -22.74 30.23
CA LEU A 18 -8.81 -23.33 29.01
C LEU A 18 -7.58 -24.18 29.38
N PHE A 19 -7.76 -25.49 29.37
CA PHE A 19 -6.69 -26.45 29.61
C PHE A 19 -6.25 -27.08 28.28
N ILE A 20 -4.96 -27.03 27.97
CA ILE A 20 -4.39 -27.62 26.75
C ILE A 20 -3.82 -28.99 27.10
N GLU A 21 -4.47 -30.05 26.62
CA GLU A 21 -4.12 -31.46 26.90
C GLU A 21 -2.93 -31.94 26.07
N SER A 22 -3.00 -31.70 24.74
CA SER A 22 -1.91 -32.01 23.82
C SER A 22 -1.92 -31.13 22.59
N ILE A 23 -0.78 -31.04 21.91
CA ILE A 23 -0.58 -30.30 20.66
C ILE A 23 0.14 -31.25 19.68
N ASP A 24 -0.59 -31.67 18.65
CA ASP A 24 -0.10 -32.61 17.65
C ASP A 24 0.19 -31.85 16.35
N LYS A 25 1.47 -31.62 16.05
CA LYS A 25 1.93 -30.94 14.84
C LYS A 25 2.02 -31.95 13.69
N LYS A 26 1.37 -31.60 12.56
CA LYS A 26 1.49 -32.29 11.28
C LYS A 26 2.30 -31.45 10.29
N GLU A 27 2.39 -31.89 9.05
CA GLU A 27 3.18 -31.20 8.02
C GLU A 27 2.68 -29.79 7.69
N PHE A 28 1.34 -29.60 7.66
CA PHE A 28 0.71 -28.32 7.25
C PHE A 28 -0.35 -27.80 8.25
N GLU A 29 -0.59 -28.53 9.32
CA GLU A 29 -1.61 -28.16 10.32
C GLU A 29 -1.18 -28.61 11.72
N THR A 30 -1.76 -27.99 12.74
CA THR A 30 -1.62 -28.44 14.13
C THR A 30 -2.98 -28.72 14.72
N ILE A 31 -3.10 -29.84 15.43
CA ILE A 31 -4.30 -30.24 16.17
C ILE A 31 -4.05 -29.96 17.65
N ILE A 32 -4.90 -29.13 18.25
CA ILE A 32 -4.86 -28.78 19.66
C ILE A 32 -6.01 -29.49 20.36
N HIS A 33 -5.70 -30.42 21.27
CA HIS A 33 -6.68 -31.03 22.17
C HIS A 33 -6.75 -30.21 23.45
N CYS A 34 -7.95 -29.74 23.78
CA CYS A 34 -8.14 -28.88 24.94
C CYS A 34 -9.48 -29.11 25.63
N THR A 35 -9.53 -28.82 26.92
CA THR A 35 -10.77 -28.72 27.68
C THR A 35 -11.11 -27.26 27.87
N LEU A 36 -12.31 -26.87 27.44
CA LEU A 36 -12.82 -25.51 27.46
C LEU A 36 -14.05 -25.45 28.36
N LEU A 37 -13.95 -24.75 29.51
CA LEU A 37 -15.03 -24.70 30.52
C LEU A 37 -15.60 -26.08 30.87
N GLY A 38 -14.74 -27.11 30.98
CA GLY A 38 -15.13 -28.49 31.29
C GLY A 38 -15.62 -29.32 30.08
N PHE A 39 -15.57 -28.81 28.86
CA PHE A 39 -15.93 -29.55 27.64
C PHE A 39 -14.72 -29.80 26.77
N ASN A 40 -14.47 -31.08 26.43
CA ASN A 40 -13.39 -31.43 25.51
C ASN A 40 -13.63 -30.87 24.11
N ARG A 41 -12.60 -30.31 23.51
CA ARG A 41 -12.60 -29.76 22.16
C ARG A 41 -11.33 -30.15 21.42
N VAL A 42 -11.46 -30.28 20.11
CA VAL A 42 -10.35 -30.48 19.18
C VAL A 42 -10.37 -29.29 18.22
N VAL A 43 -9.29 -28.53 18.24
CA VAL A 43 -9.12 -27.34 17.40
C VAL A 43 -8.02 -27.60 16.39
N THR A 44 -8.32 -27.54 15.10
CA THR A 44 -7.32 -27.66 14.04
C THR A 44 -7.00 -26.27 13.50
N ILE A 45 -5.72 -25.97 13.35
CA ILE A 45 -5.21 -24.69 12.88
C ILE A 45 -4.21 -24.88 11.74
N PRO A 46 -4.16 -23.98 10.74
CA PRO A 46 -3.26 -24.08 9.59
C PRO A 46 -1.85 -23.53 9.89
N PHE A 47 -1.34 -23.74 11.11
CA PHE A 47 -0.02 -23.28 11.55
C PHE A 47 0.72 -24.41 12.23
N THR A 48 2.05 -24.42 12.10
CA THR A 48 2.91 -25.45 12.71
C THR A 48 4.01 -24.88 13.60
N ASP A 49 4.18 -23.55 13.61
CA ASP A 49 5.14 -22.84 14.45
C ASP A 49 4.57 -22.56 15.85
N ASP A 50 5.44 -22.59 16.86
CA ASP A 50 5.04 -22.45 18.26
C ASP A 50 4.42 -21.09 18.58
N ALA A 51 4.88 -20.01 17.95
CA ALA A 51 4.38 -18.66 18.21
C ALA A 51 2.95 -18.48 17.68
N SER A 52 2.64 -18.98 16.48
CA SER A 52 1.28 -18.95 15.93
C SER A 52 0.32 -19.82 16.75
N ILE A 53 0.79 -21.01 17.20
CA ILE A 53 0.02 -21.90 18.08
C ILE A 53 -0.31 -21.20 19.39
N GLU A 54 0.67 -20.56 20.05
CA GLU A 54 0.46 -19.83 21.30
C GLU A 54 -0.46 -18.63 21.13
N ASN A 55 -0.32 -17.88 20.04
CA ASN A 55 -1.23 -16.77 19.71
C ASN A 55 -2.67 -17.24 19.54
N VAL A 56 -2.91 -18.38 18.89
CA VAL A 56 -4.26 -18.96 18.78
C VAL A 56 -4.80 -19.33 20.15
N ILE A 57 -4.00 -19.94 21.02
CA ILE A 57 -4.42 -20.26 22.41
C ILE A 57 -4.79 -18.99 23.17
N HIS A 58 -4.01 -17.91 23.05
CA HIS A 58 -4.35 -16.60 23.63
C HIS A 58 -5.65 -16.04 23.06
N CYS A 59 -5.86 -16.13 21.74
CA CYS A 59 -7.12 -15.72 21.11
C CYS A 59 -8.31 -16.51 21.64
N MET A 60 -8.17 -17.83 21.81
CA MET A 60 -9.20 -18.68 22.41
C MET A 60 -9.54 -18.23 23.84
N ALA A 61 -8.53 -17.93 24.66
CA ALA A 61 -8.73 -17.41 26.01
C ALA A 61 -9.46 -16.05 26.04
N VAL A 62 -9.10 -15.13 25.14
CA VAL A 62 -9.77 -13.83 25.00
C VAL A 62 -11.22 -14.00 24.50
N MET A 63 -11.46 -14.88 23.55
CA MET A 63 -12.80 -15.18 23.04
C MET A 63 -13.72 -15.74 24.13
N LEU A 64 -13.18 -16.62 24.99
CA LEU A 64 -13.90 -17.11 26.17
C LEU A 64 -14.40 -15.99 27.07
N TYR A 65 -13.57 -14.97 27.26
CA TYR A 65 -13.92 -13.82 28.10
C TYR A 65 -14.98 -12.93 27.45
N LEU A 66 -14.79 -12.60 26.18
CA LEU A 66 -15.65 -11.63 25.49
C LEU A 66 -17.01 -12.23 25.09
N LYS A 67 -17.03 -13.47 24.62
CA LYS A 67 -18.24 -14.12 24.13
C LYS A 67 -18.11 -15.66 24.21
N PRO A 68 -18.38 -16.26 25.38
CA PRO A 68 -18.16 -17.69 25.62
C PRO A 68 -18.82 -18.62 24.59
N THR A 69 -19.96 -18.22 24.02
CA THR A 69 -20.68 -19.03 23.00
C THR A 69 -19.98 -19.05 21.63
N SER A 70 -19.11 -18.09 21.33
CA SER A 70 -18.42 -18.02 20.03
C SER A 70 -17.28 -19.04 19.89
N VAL A 71 -16.74 -19.54 21.00
CA VAL A 71 -15.68 -20.56 21.02
C VAL A 71 -16.19 -21.97 20.73
N ASN A 72 -17.50 -22.17 20.71
CA ASN A 72 -18.11 -23.46 20.35
C ASN A 72 -17.96 -23.79 18.86
N ASP A 73 -17.74 -22.80 18.01
CA ASP A 73 -17.51 -22.99 16.58
C ASP A 73 -16.02 -23.08 16.28
N VAL A 74 -15.44 -24.24 16.58
CA VAL A 74 -14.00 -24.53 16.38
C VAL A 74 -13.59 -24.57 14.90
N THR A 75 -14.55 -24.65 13.97
CA THR A 75 -14.26 -24.69 12.53
C THR A 75 -13.69 -23.36 12.01
N LYS A 76 -13.94 -22.26 12.70
CA LYS A 76 -13.40 -20.94 12.36
C LYS A 76 -11.87 -20.88 12.43
N PHE A 77 -11.26 -21.70 13.28
CA PHE A 77 -9.80 -21.73 13.42
C PHE A 77 -9.09 -22.39 12.23
N LEU A 78 -9.81 -23.20 11.43
CA LEU A 78 -9.31 -23.77 10.17
C LEU A 78 -9.07 -22.71 9.09
N HIS A 79 -9.78 -21.59 9.16
CA HIS A 79 -9.72 -20.52 8.18
C HIS A 79 -8.86 -19.34 8.63
N LEU A 80 -8.07 -19.52 9.69
CA LEU A 80 -7.09 -18.51 10.08
C LEU A 80 -6.01 -18.41 8.99
N GLU A 81 -5.85 -17.22 8.44
CA GLU A 81 -4.72 -16.93 7.57
C GLU A 81 -3.47 -16.69 8.44
N PRO A 82 -2.28 -17.12 7.99
CA PRO A 82 -1.04 -16.74 8.63
C PRO A 82 -1.01 -15.22 8.73
N VAL A 83 -0.85 -14.67 9.93
CA VAL A 83 -0.40 -13.29 10.04
C VAL A 83 0.88 -13.25 9.24
N ALA A 84 0.88 -12.55 8.11
CA ALA A 84 2.03 -12.47 7.24
C ALA A 84 3.20 -12.02 8.11
N MET A 85 3.99 -13.01 8.56
CA MET A 85 5.29 -12.70 9.13
C MET A 85 6.01 -12.00 7.98
N ARG A 86 6.49 -10.80 8.22
CA ARG A 86 7.11 -9.93 7.21
C ARG A 86 8.48 -10.48 6.74
N LEU A 87 8.61 -11.82 6.69
CA LEU A 87 9.74 -12.54 6.15
C LEU A 87 9.58 -12.63 4.62
N ASP A 88 9.85 -11.52 3.96
CA ASP A 88 9.80 -11.44 2.50
C ASP A 88 11.03 -12.14 1.90
N VAL A 89 10.77 -13.15 1.05
CA VAL A 89 11.84 -13.94 0.40
C VAL A 89 12.04 -13.45 -1.01
N LYS A 90 13.24 -12.92 -1.30
CA LYS A 90 13.60 -12.37 -2.60
C LYS A 90 14.83 -13.03 -3.20
N GLN A 91 14.91 -13.03 -4.53
CA GLN A 91 16.14 -13.40 -5.22
C GLN A 91 17.18 -12.27 -5.07
N GLY A 92 18.38 -12.64 -4.61
CA GLY A 92 19.50 -11.71 -4.52
C GLY A 92 20.45 -11.81 -5.73
N ILE A 93 21.40 -10.88 -5.79
CA ILE A 93 22.53 -10.94 -6.74
C ILE A 93 23.37 -12.20 -6.51
N ASN A 94 24.14 -12.62 -7.51
CA ASN A 94 25.11 -13.73 -7.45
C ASN A 94 24.53 -15.02 -6.83
N ASN A 95 23.30 -15.40 -7.22
CA ASN A 95 22.60 -16.60 -6.74
C ASN A 95 22.33 -16.61 -5.22
N CYS A 96 22.28 -15.44 -4.59
CA CYS A 96 21.85 -15.31 -3.19
C CYS A 96 20.32 -15.38 -3.08
N LEU A 97 19.85 -15.82 -1.90
CA LEU A 97 18.45 -15.76 -1.50
C LEU A 97 18.35 -14.84 -0.28
N LEU A 98 17.54 -13.82 -0.36
CA LEU A 98 17.38 -12.84 0.72
C LEU A 98 16.11 -13.12 1.51
N ILE A 99 16.17 -13.04 2.81
CA ILE A 99 15.04 -13.06 3.73
C ILE A 99 15.04 -11.71 4.47
N ASN A 100 14.05 -10.88 4.19
CA ASN A 100 13.95 -9.56 4.81
C ASN A 100 13.06 -9.60 6.05
N ASP A 101 13.60 -9.14 7.18
CA ASP A 101 12.89 -8.92 8.43
C ASP A 101 13.45 -7.66 9.13
N THR A 102 13.20 -6.50 8.53
CA THR A 102 13.84 -5.23 8.92
C THR A 102 12.98 -4.35 9.83
N TYR A 103 11.94 -4.92 10.46
CA TYR A 103 10.99 -4.12 11.25
C TYR A 103 11.22 -4.17 12.76
N ASN A 104 11.40 -5.35 13.34
CA ASN A 104 11.62 -5.57 14.76
C ASN A 104 12.92 -6.34 15.00
N SER A 105 13.67 -5.94 16.03
CA SER A 105 14.90 -6.63 16.45
C SER A 105 14.80 -6.95 17.94
N ASP A 106 14.13 -8.06 18.27
CA ASP A 106 14.10 -8.70 19.58
C ASP A 106 14.52 -10.17 19.48
N ILE A 107 14.87 -10.80 20.61
CA ILE A 107 15.44 -12.14 20.61
C ILE A 107 14.44 -13.23 20.19
N ASN A 108 13.15 -13.05 20.48
CA ASN A 108 12.13 -14.03 20.13
C ASN A 108 11.82 -13.97 18.63
N SER A 109 11.67 -12.78 18.08
CA SER A 109 11.50 -12.60 16.64
C SER A 109 12.75 -13.03 15.85
N LEU A 110 13.95 -12.92 16.43
CA LEU A 110 15.17 -13.46 15.83
C LEU A 110 15.15 -14.98 15.79
N ASP A 111 14.71 -15.66 16.85
CA ASP A 111 14.61 -17.14 16.89
C ASP A 111 13.70 -17.65 15.77
N ILE A 112 12.51 -17.04 15.61
CA ILE A 112 11.54 -17.37 14.57
C ILE A 112 12.12 -17.13 13.16
N ALA A 113 12.80 -16.02 12.95
CA ALA A 113 13.39 -15.68 11.65
C ALA A 113 14.52 -16.66 11.27
N LEU A 114 15.30 -17.10 12.25
CA LEU A 114 16.36 -18.10 12.03
C LEU A 114 15.78 -19.49 11.75
N ASP A 115 14.67 -19.88 12.38
CA ASP A 115 13.96 -21.13 12.03
C ASP A 115 13.45 -21.10 10.61
N PHE A 116 12.86 -19.97 10.20
CA PHE A 116 12.43 -19.79 8.83
C PHE A 116 13.62 -19.86 7.85
N GLN A 117 14.74 -19.22 8.16
CA GLN A 117 15.96 -19.32 7.35
C GLN A 117 16.41 -20.77 7.21
N GLN A 118 16.46 -21.55 8.29
CA GLN A 118 16.86 -22.95 8.23
C GLN A 118 15.88 -23.82 7.42
N SER A 119 14.57 -23.59 7.53
CA SER A 119 13.58 -24.31 6.72
C SER A 119 13.77 -24.07 5.21
N ARG A 120 14.21 -22.88 4.81
CA ARG A 120 14.51 -22.54 3.41
C ARG A 120 15.86 -23.06 2.92
N ARG A 121 16.74 -23.50 3.82
CA ARG A 121 18.04 -24.10 3.49
C ARG A 121 17.94 -25.56 3.09
N VAL A 122 16.89 -26.28 3.54
CA VAL A 122 16.71 -27.72 3.28
C VAL A 122 16.74 -27.99 1.78
N GLY A 123 17.63 -28.88 1.35
CA GLY A 123 17.82 -29.27 -0.06
C GLY A 123 18.64 -28.27 -0.90
N LYS A 124 19.17 -27.19 -0.34
CA LYS A 124 20.01 -26.20 -1.04
C LYS A 124 21.39 -26.12 -0.42
N GLN A 125 22.45 -26.14 -1.26
CA GLN A 125 23.84 -25.95 -0.81
C GLN A 125 24.16 -24.43 -0.72
N LEU A 126 23.43 -23.69 0.13
CA LEU A 126 23.67 -22.27 0.34
C LEU A 126 24.32 -22.04 1.70
N LYS A 127 25.31 -21.15 1.76
CA LYS A 127 25.88 -20.67 3.04
C LYS A 127 24.84 -19.80 3.76
N SER A 128 24.63 -20.05 5.05
CA SER A 128 23.65 -19.33 5.86
C SER A 128 24.29 -18.11 6.51
N THR A 129 23.90 -16.92 6.11
CA THR A 129 24.43 -15.64 6.63
C THR A 129 23.32 -14.85 7.35
N LEU A 130 23.63 -14.35 8.53
CA LEU A 130 22.78 -13.44 9.30
C LEU A 130 23.38 -12.03 9.26
N ILE A 131 22.63 -11.04 8.79
CA ILE A 131 22.93 -9.61 8.95
C ILE A 131 22.02 -9.10 10.06
N LEU A 132 22.59 -8.67 11.21
CA LEU A 132 21.85 -8.30 12.41
C LEU A 132 22.22 -6.89 12.89
N SER A 133 21.21 -6.08 13.24
CA SER A 133 21.43 -4.80 13.94
C SER A 133 21.50 -4.98 15.46
N ASP A 134 21.95 -3.94 16.18
CA ASP A 134 21.75 -3.89 17.62
C ASP A 134 20.29 -4.15 18.01
N ILE A 135 20.10 -4.93 19.06
CA ILE A 135 18.78 -5.22 19.65
C ILE A 135 18.49 -4.16 20.70
N LEU A 136 17.61 -3.23 20.35
CA LEU A 136 17.24 -2.10 21.21
C LEU A 136 16.13 -2.49 22.19
N GLN A 137 16.11 -1.85 23.36
CA GLN A 137 15.04 -1.97 24.37
C GLN A 137 14.76 -3.41 24.88
N SER A 138 15.79 -4.25 24.98
CA SER A 138 15.63 -5.66 25.42
C SER A 138 15.33 -5.83 26.90
N GLY A 139 15.49 -4.78 27.72
CA GLY A 139 15.40 -4.87 29.19
C GLY A 139 16.50 -5.74 29.85
N THR A 140 17.47 -6.23 29.06
CA THR A 140 18.54 -7.14 29.48
C THR A 140 19.89 -6.46 29.32
N LEU A 141 20.85 -6.75 30.23
CA LEU A 141 22.22 -6.23 30.10
C LEU A 141 22.84 -6.69 28.76
N PRO A 142 23.49 -5.80 27.99
CA PRO A 142 23.99 -6.11 26.64
C PRO A 142 24.86 -7.38 26.58
N LYS A 143 25.80 -7.55 27.52
CA LYS A 143 26.65 -8.74 27.58
C LYS A 143 25.84 -10.06 27.69
N SER A 144 24.79 -10.09 28.51
CA SER A 144 23.94 -11.26 28.66
C SER A 144 23.06 -11.48 27.42
N LEU A 145 22.56 -10.40 26.82
CA LEU A 145 21.78 -10.42 25.60
C LEU A 145 22.58 -11.06 24.45
N TYR A 146 23.77 -10.51 24.14
CA TYR A 146 24.57 -10.98 23.01
C TYR A 146 25.18 -12.38 23.24
N LYS A 147 25.35 -12.81 24.48
CA LYS A 147 25.65 -14.22 24.77
C LYS A 147 24.49 -15.14 24.38
N LYS A 148 23.24 -14.76 24.70
CA LYS A 148 22.05 -15.50 24.27
C LYS A 148 21.89 -15.52 22.74
N VAL A 149 22.19 -14.39 22.07
CA VAL A 149 22.16 -14.31 20.59
C VAL A 149 23.23 -15.22 19.99
N ALA A 150 24.45 -15.26 20.52
CA ALA A 150 25.53 -16.15 20.05
C ALA A 150 25.17 -17.63 20.24
N ASP A 151 24.57 -18.00 21.40
CA ASP A 151 24.07 -19.35 21.64
C ASP A 151 22.94 -19.73 20.68
N LEU A 152 22.05 -18.81 20.33
CA LEU A 152 20.99 -19.00 19.36
C LEU A 152 21.54 -19.23 17.96
N VAL A 153 22.41 -18.37 17.49
CA VAL A 153 23.10 -18.45 16.19
C VAL A 153 23.84 -19.79 16.04
N ARG A 154 24.52 -20.24 17.08
CA ARG A 154 25.18 -21.54 17.11
C ARG A 154 24.19 -22.72 17.04
N ARG A 155 23.11 -22.69 17.82
CA ARG A 155 22.07 -23.76 17.82
C ARG A 155 21.38 -23.85 16.44
N LYS A 156 21.14 -22.72 15.78
CA LYS A 156 20.52 -22.65 14.45
C LYS A 156 21.53 -22.88 13.31
N LYS A 157 22.80 -23.23 13.61
CA LYS A 157 23.85 -23.58 12.63
C LYS A 157 24.02 -22.51 11.53
N ILE A 158 24.09 -21.25 11.93
CA ILE A 158 24.42 -20.13 11.05
C ILE A 158 25.90 -20.16 10.76
N ASP A 159 26.28 -20.03 9.48
CA ASP A 159 27.69 -20.13 9.05
C ASP A 159 28.44 -18.80 9.24
N ARG A 160 27.76 -17.67 9.06
CA ARG A 160 28.34 -16.32 9.12
C ARG A 160 27.39 -15.32 9.76
N ILE A 161 27.93 -14.41 10.58
CA ILE A 161 27.22 -13.24 11.11
C ILE A 161 27.91 -11.94 10.68
N ILE A 162 27.10 -10.96 10.25
CA ILE A 162 27.49 -9.58 10.04
C ILE A 162 26.67 -8.74 11.01
N GLY A 163 27.35 -8.19 12.02
CA GLY A 163 26.72 -7.36 13.04
C GLY A 163 26.89 -5.87 12.72
N ILE A 164 25.83 -5.10 12.83
CA ILE A 164 25.83 -3.66 12.59
C ILE A 164 25.29 -2.94 13.81
N GLY A 165 26.14 -2.18 14.47
CA GLY A 165 25.84 -1.44 15.68
C GLY A 165 27.00 -1.41 16.65
N ARG A 166 26.93 -0.49 17.61
CA ARG A 166 28.00 -0.29 18.61
C ARG A 166 28.07 -1.45 19.60
N ASP A 167 26.92 -1.91 20.08
CA ASP A 167 26.84 -2.97 21.07
C ASP A 167 27.29 -4.33 20.47
N LEU A 168 26.81 -4.68 19.27
CA LEU A 168 27.26 -5.88 18.56
C LEU A 168 28.77 -5.88 18.31
N LYS A 169 29.33 -4.73 17.94
CA LYS A 169 30.78 -4.57 17.72
C LYS A 169 31.56 -4.70 19.03
N GLU A 170 31.07 -4.15 20.14
CA GLU A 170 31.68 -4.27 21.46
C GLU A 170 31.72 -5.73 21.96
N TYR A 171 30.61 -6.47 21.75
CA TYR A 171 30.50 -7.85 22.19
C TYR A 171 30.83 -8.88 21.08
N ALA A 172 31.52 -8.49 20.03
CA ALA A 172 31.90 -9.36 18.90
C ALA A 172 32.63 -10.65 19.31
N SER A 173 33.36 -10.64 20.44
CA SER A 173 34.12 -11.79 20.93
C SER A 173 33.27 -12.99 21.34
N VAL A 174 31.98 -12.81 21.66
CA VAL A 174 31.09 -13.90 22.09
C VAL A 174 30.66 -14.82 20.92
N PHE A 175 30.82 -14.38 19.68
CA PHE A 175 30.47 -15.17 18.50
C PHE A 175 31.68 -16.00 18.03
N GLU A 176 31.48 -17.31 17.88
CA GLU A 176 32.54 -18.30 17.55
C GLU A 176 32.46 -18.80 16.09
N ILE A 177 31.70 -18.10 15.24
CA ILE A 177 31.54 -18.38 13.80
C ILE A 177 32.24 -17.33 12.95
N GLU A 178 32.22 -17.50 11.61
CA GLU A 178 32.69 -16.45 10.70
C GLU A 178 31.92 -15.13 10.98
N LYS A 179 32.64 -14.05 11.18
CA LYS A 179 32.04 -12.82 11.70
C LYS A 179 32.70 -11.56 11.20
N GLU A 180 31.86 -10.55 10.99
CA GLU A 180 32.29 -9.18 10.70
C GLU A 180 31.36 -8.20 11.45
N PHE A 181 31.94 -7.09 11.93
CA PHE A 181 31.18 -6.10 12.70
C PHE A 181 31.49 -4.69 12.24
N TYR A 182 30.43 -3.91 12.02
CA TYR A 182 30.44 -2.54 11.56
C TYR A 182 29.68 -1.65 12.54
N THR A 183 29.95 -0.36 12.53
CA THR A 183 29.27 0.59 13.42
C THR A 183 27.97 1.10 12.78
N THR A 184 27.95 1.28 11.46
CA THR A 184 26.80 1.79 10.70
C THR A 184 26.55 0.96 9.44
N THR A 185 25.36 1.08 8.90
CA THR A 185 24.96 0.44 7.63
C THR A 185 25.80 0.94 6.46
N GLU A 186 26.13 2.23 6.44
CA GLU A 186 26.96 2.83 5.38
C GLU A 186 28.40 2.31 5.42
N GLU A 187 28.97 2.10 6.62
CA GLU A 187 30.28 1.48 6.79
C GLU A 187 30.30 0.08 6.16
N PHE A 188 29.27 -0.72 6.42
CA PHE A 188 29.13 -2.06 5.86
C PHE A 188 28.96 -2.05 4.33
N ILE A 189 28.06 -1.21 3.80
CA ILE A 189 27.80 -1.11 2.35
C ILE A 189 29.07 -0.72 1.57
N LYS A 190 29.91 0.15 2.15
CA LYS A 190 31.19 0.55 1.55
C LYS A 190 32.31 -0.47 1.71
N SER A 191 32.11 -1.51 2.50
CA SER A 191 33.14 -2.52 2.79
C SER A 191 33.40 -3.44 1.59
N PRO A 192 34.61 -4.03 1.46
CA PRO A 192 34.89 -5.05 0.46
C PRO A 192 34.04 -6.31 0.62
N SER A 193 33.57 -6.60 1.82
CA SER A 193 32.73 -7.78 2.14
C SER A 193 31.34 -7.68 1.51
N PHE A 194 30.80 -6.49 1.37
CA PHE A 194 29.51 -6.27 0.73
C PHE A 194 29.47 -6.77 -0.73
N LYS A 195 30.60 -6.70 -1.44
CA LYS A 195 30.71 -7.14 -2.84
C LYS A 195 30.95 -8.64 -3.02
N LYS A 196 31.14 -9.39 -1.92
CA LYS A 196 31.54 -10.81 -1.98
C LYS A 196 30.41 -11.81 -1.81
N PHE A 197 29.18 -11.35 -1.61
CA PHE A 197 28.02 -12.25 -1.48
C PHE A 197 27.81 -13.08 -2.74
N LYS A 198 27.81 -14.41 -2.55
CA LYS A 198 27.58 -15.39 -3.61
C LYS A 198 27.15 -16.72 -3.02
N ASP A 199 26.11 -17.33 -3.60
CA ASP A 199 25.56 -18.64 -3.19
C ASP A 199 25.22 -18.68 -1.69
N GLU A 200 24.63 -17.61 -1.16
CA GLU A 200 24.27 -17.43 0.24
C GLU A 200 22.76 -17.29 0.46
N LEU A 201 22.26 -17.85 1.56
CA LEU A 201 20.94 -17.60 2.11
C LEU A 201 21.09 -16.54 3.22
N ILE A 202 20.68 -15.31 2.95
CA ILE A 202 20.96 -14.15 3.78
C ILE A 202 19.68 -13.72 4.50
N LEU A 203 19.67 -13.81 5.84
CA LEU A 203 18.65 -13.20 6.67
C LEU A 203 19.10 -11.77 7.05
N ILE A 204 18.30 -10.77 6.69
CA ILE A 204 18.52 -9.36 7.00
C ILE A 204 17.53 -8.98 8.09
N LYS A 205 18.02 -8.82 9.34
CA LYS A 205 17.19 -8.54 10.51
C LYS A 205 17.71 -7.35 11.29
N GLY A 206 16.92 -6.28 11.32
CA GLY A 206 17.33 -5.06 12.00
C GLY A 206 16.17 -4.20 12.46
N SER A 207 16.43 -3.31 13.43
CA SER A 207 15.47 -2.27 13.79
C SER A 207 15.46 -1.15 12.74
N ARG A 208 14.34 -0.46 12.60
CA ARG A 208 14.19 0.66 11.65
C ARG A 208 15.29 1.71 11.70
N HIS A 209 15.88 1.93 12.89
CA HIS A 209 16.93 2.93 13.11
C HIS A 209 18.21 2.67 12.30
N PHE A 210 18.43 1.42 11.86
CA PHE A 210 19.64 1.03 11.11
C PHE A 210 19.45 1.05 9.59
N HIS A 211 18.26 1.37 9.07
CA HIS A 211 17.98 1.50 7.63
C HIS A 211 18.43 0.29 6.79
N PHE A 212 18.14 -0.92 7.26
CA PHE A 212 18.53 -2.18 6.61
C PHE A 212 17.84 -2.43 5.26
N GLU A 213 16.79 -1.67 4.95
CA GLU A 213 16.19 -1.61 3.61
C GLU A 213 17.23 -1.28 2.54
N GLN A 214 18.21 -0.42 2.81
CA GLN A 214 19.30 -0.10 1.88
C GLN A 214 20.17 -1.32 1.53
N ILE A 215 20.45 -2.18 2.52
CA ILE A 215 21.18 -3.45 2.31
C ILE A 215 20.36 -4.36 1.39
N SER A 216 19.08 -4.50 1.70
CA SER A 216 18.15 -5.33 0.96
C SER A 216 18.03 -4.91 -0.50
N GLU A 217 17.85 -3.61 -0.76
CA GLU A 217 17.72 -3.06 -2.11
C GLU A 217 18.98 -3.26 -2.97
N LEU A 218 20.16 -3.13 -2.36
CA LEU A 218 21.44 -3.32 -3.06
C LEU A 218 21.78 -4.79 -3.33
N LEU A 219 21.30 -5.72 -2.49
CA LEU A 219 21.52 -7.17 -2.65
C LEU A 219 20.41 -7.84 -3.47
N GLU A 220 19.24 -7.20 -3.63
CA GLU A 220 18.12 -7.75 -4.40
C GLU A 220 18.49 -7.83 -5.90
N LYS A 221 18.25 -9.00 -6.51
CA LYS A 221 18.37 -9.17 -7.96
C LYS A 221 17.23 -8.40 -8.62
N LYS A 222 17.53 -7.27 -9.22
CA LYS A 222 16.55 -6.50 -9.99
C LYS A 222 16.15 -7.32 -11.22
N VAL A 223 14.93 -7.83 -11.24
CA VAL A 223 14.39 -8.61 -12.36
C VAL A 223 13.83 -7.68 -13.44
N HIS A 224 13.37 -6.49 -13.06
CA HIS A 224 12.96 -5.42 -13.96
C HIS A 224 13.65 -4.11 -13.55
N GLU A 225 14.25 -3.46 -14.53
CA GLU A 225 14.94 -2.18 -14.34
C GLU A 225 13.98 -0.99 -14.39
N THR A 226 12.75 -1.22 -14.91
CA THR A 226 11.69 -0.20 -14.92
C THR A 226 10.87 -0.29 -13.65
N ILE A 227 10.87 0.77 -12.85
CA ILE A 227 10.18 0.86 -11.56
C ILE A 227 9.42 2.18 -11.42
N LEU A 228 8.34 2.14 -10.65
CA LEU A 228 7.65 3.31 -10.13
C LEU A 228 8.02 3.48 -8.65
N GLU A 229 8.84 4.46 -8.34
CA GLU A 229 9.10 4.85 -6.95
C GLU A 229 7.93 5.65 -6.41
N VAL A 230 7.50 5.33 -5.19
CA VAL A 230 6.37 5.99 -4.52
C VAL A 230 6.82 6.48 -3.15
N ASN A 231 6.84 7.79 -2.98
CA ASN A 231 7.22 8.46 -1.75
C ASN A 231 6.01 8.56 -0.80
N LEU A 232 6.01 7.73 0.25
CA LEU A 232 4.91 7.72 1.23
C LEU A 232 4.92 8.96 2.13
N ASP A 233 6.07 9.58 2.38
CA ASP A 233 6.14 10.81 3.15
C ASP A 233 5.62 12.02 2.36
N ALA A 234 5.74 11.98 1.03
CA ALA A 234 5.09 12.96 0.15
C ALA A 234 3.55 12.83 0.21
N ILE A 235 3.01 11.60 0.27
CA ILE A 235 1.56 11.37 0.50
C ILE A 235 1.12 12.02 1.81
N VAL A 236 1.85 11.77 2.90
CA VAL A 236 1.55 12.36 4.22
C VAL A 236 1.67 13.88 4.20
N HIS A 237 2.71 14.41 3.57
CA HIS A 237 2.90 15.85 3.40
C HIS A 237 1.72 16.48 2.66
N ASN A 238 1.33 15.93 1.51
CA ASN A 238 0.23 16.45 0.71
C ASN A 238 -1.12 16.33 1.45
N PHE A 239 -1.37 15.20 2.11
CA PHE A 239 -2.54 15.04 2.98
C PHE A 239 -2.62 16.15 4.04
N ASN A 240 -1.51 16.43 4.75
CA ASN A 240 -1.45 17.45 5.78
C ASN A 240 -1.58 18.87 5.20
N GLN A 241 -1.07 19.14 4.00
CA GLN A 241 -1.23 20.41 3.30
C GLN A 241 -2.72 20.72 3.01
N TYR A 242 -3.50 19.71 2.62
CA TYR A 242 -4.94 19.87 2.45
C TYR A 242 -5.67 19.92 3.79
N ARG A 243 -5.27 19.11 4.76
CA ARG A 243 -5.86 19.10 6.11
C ARG A 243 -5.73 20.47 6.78
N SER A 244 -4.60 21.15 6.62
CA SER A 244 -4.37 22.48 7.20
C SER A 244 -5.29 23.58 6.69
N LYS A 245 -5.98 23.37 5.56
CA LYS A 245 -6.96 24.31 4.98
C LYS A 245 -8.37 24.10 5.52
N LEU A 246 -8.60 23.00 6.24
CA LEU A 246 -9.91 22.61 6.71
C LEU A 246 -10.08 22.94 8.19
N LYS A 247 -11.32 23.11 8.59
CA LYS A 247 -11.67 23.17 10.01
C LYS A 247 -11.36 21.84 10.70
N PRO A 248 -11.05 21.83 12.00
CA PRO A 248 -10.73 20.61 12.73
C PRO A 248 -11.81 19.53 12.66
N GLU A 249 -13.08 19.92 12.62
CA GLU A 249 -14.25 19.03 12.58
C GLU A 249 -14.55 18.49 11.18
N THR A 250 -14.03 19.11 10.12
CA THR A 250 -14.28 18.69 8.73
C THR A 250 -13.52 17.40 8.43
N LYS A 251 -14.25 16.36 8.05
CA LYS A 251 -13.70 15.05 7.67
C LYS A 251 -13.06 15.09 6.29
N MET A 252 -12.14 14.15 6.04
CA MET A 252 -11.50 14.01 4.74
C MET A 252 -11.63 12.58 4.21
N VAL A 253 -12.14 12.46 2.97
CA VAL A 253 -12.07 11.23 2.17
C VAL A 253 -10.84 11.30 1.28
N CYS A 254 -9.98 10.29 1.31
CA CYS A 254 -8.87 10.14 0.39
C CYS A 254 -9.20 9.12 -0.70
N MET A 255 -9.02 9.51 -1.97
CA MET A 255 -9.30 8.66 -3.13
C MET A 255 -8.12 7.72 -3.39
N VAL A 256 -8.34 6.40 -3.27
CA VAL A 256 -7.32 5.35 -3.53
C VAL A 256 -7.76 4.39 -4.64
N LYS A 257 -8.76 4.77 -5.43
CA LYS A 257 -9.27 4.03 -6.58
C LYS A 257 -8.24 3.87 -7.70
N ALA A 258 -8.52 3.00 -8.66
CA ALA A 258 -7.66 2.72 -9.81
C ALA A 258 -6.22 2.38 -9.37
N PHE A 259 -6.12 1.40 -8.48
CA PHE A 259 -4.84 0.98 -7.90
C PHE A 259 -4.05 2.16 -7.28
N GLY A 260 -4.73 2.98 -6.46
CA GLY A 260 -4.13 4.18 -5.87
C GLY A 260 -3.60 5.15 -6.92
N TYR A 261 -4.38 5.44 -7.96
CA TYR A 261 -3.94 6.21 -9.13
C TYR A 261 -2.63 5.65 -9.73
N GLY A 262 -2.53 4.32 -9.80
CA GLY A 262 -1.36 3.63 -10.33
C GLY A 262 -0.21 3.45 -9.33
N ALA A 263 -0.23 4.13 -8.19
CA ALA A 263 0.85 4.10 -7.18
C ALA A 263 0.79 2.92 -6.21
N GLY A 264 -0.28 2.09 -6.26
CA GLY A 264 -0.53 1.01 -5.32
C GLY A 264 -1.55 1.38 -4.25
N SER A 265 -2.57 0.53 -4.02
CA SER A 265 -3.68 0.89 -3.13
C SER A 265 -3.38 0.64 -1.66
N TYR A 266 -2.74 -0.49 -1.33
CA TYR A 266 -2.59 -0.94 0.05
C TYR A 266 -1.65 -0.05 0.86
N GLU A 267 -0.43 0.18 0.39
CA GLU A 267 0.58 0.97 1.10
C GLU A 267 0.11 2.40 1.34
N LEU A 268 -0.58 2.97 0.35
CA LEU A 268 -1.19 4.29 0.47
C LEU A 268 -2.33 4.29 1.50
N ALA A 269 -3.26 3.33 1.39
CA ALA A 269 -4.40 3.21 2.31
C ALA A 269 -3.93 3.00 3.75
N LYS A 270 -2.91 2.16 3.96
CA LYS A 270 -2.29 1.92 5.25
C LYS A 270 -1.63 3.19 5.80
N THR A 271 -0.84 3.88 4.99
CA THR A 271 -0.21 5.14 5.38
C THR A 271 -1.26 6.19 5.77
N LEU A 272 -2.34 6.32 5.01
CA LEU A 272 -3.43 7.25 5.30
C LEU A 272 -4.18 6.86 6.58
N GLN A 273 -4.44 5.59 6.80
CA GLN A 273 -5.06 5.08 8.03
C GLN A 273 -4.17 5.37 9.26
N GLU A 274 -2.86 5.14 9.18
CA GLU A 274 -1.89 5.47 10.23
C GLU A 274 -1.88 6.98 10.56
N HIS A 275 -2.16 7.83 9.57
CA HIS A 275 -2.24 9.29 9.72
C HIS A 275 -3.66 9.82 9.92
N ARG A 276 -4.60 8.96 10.38
CA ARG A 276 -5.96 9.31 10.78
C ARG A 276 -6.80 9.95 9.67
N CYS A 277 -6.69 9.42 8.46
CA CYS A 277 -7.67 9.71 7.42
C CYS A 277 -9.05 9.21 7.87
N ASP A 278 -10.11 10.00 7.65
CA ASP A 278 -11.45 9.67 8.12
C ASP A 278 -12.12 8.59 7.26
N TYR A 279 -11.93 8.66 5.94
CA TYR A 279 -12.54 7.78 4.94
C TYR A 279 -11.59 7.53 3.78
N LEU A 280 -11.67 6.34 3.20
CA LEU A 280 -11.12 6.08 1.86
C LEU A 280 -12.26 6.00 0.85
N ALA A 281 -11.94 6.19 -0.43
CA ALA A 281 -12.89 5.92 -1.50
C ALA A 281 -12.22 5.18 -2.65
N VAL A 282 -12.92 4.14 -3.12
CA VAL A 282 -12.54 3.26 -4.23
C VAL A 282 -13.56 3.37 -5.36
N ALA A 283 -13.24 2.88 -6.55
CA ALA A 283 -14.15 2.91 -7.67
C ALA A 283 -15.20 1.78 -7.58
N VAL A 284 -14.75 0.56 -7.35
CA VAL A 284 -15.56 -0.67 -7.36
C VAL A 284 -15.42 -1.45 -6.05
N ALA A 285 -16.33 -2.36 -5.78
CA ALA A 285 -16.36 -3.12 -4.52
C ALA A 285 -15.13 -4.01 -4.34
N ASP A 286 -14.58 -4.57 -5.42
CA ASP A 286 -13.42 -5.45 -5.37
C ASP A 286 -12.17 -4.73 -4.84
N GLU A 287 -11.93 -3.47 -5.25
CA GLU A 287 -10.84 -2.66 -4.70
C GLU A 287 -10.98 -2.47 -3.17
N GLY A 288 -12.21 -2.26 -2.69
CA GLY A 288 -12.50 -2.15 -1.27
C GLY A 288 -12.30 -3.46 -0.51
N ALA A 289 -12.71 -4.58 -1.10
CA ALA A 289 -12.54 -5.91 -0.52
C ALA A 289 -11.05 -6.29 -0.40
N GLU A 290 -10.23 -5.98 -1.41
CA GLU A 290 -8.79 -6.17 -1.34
C GLU A 290 -8.17 -5.37 -0.19
N LEU A 291 -8.55 -4.10 -0.01
CA LEU A 291 -8.08 -3.28 1.11
C LEU A 291 -8.52 -3.86 2.47
N ARG A 292 -9.74 -4.40 2.58
CA ARG A 292 -10.20 -5.07 3.80
C ARG A 292 -9.41 -6.32 4.11
N LYS A 293 -9.13 -7.14 3.10
CA LYS A 293 -8.31 -8.35 3.22
C LYS A 293 -6.91 -8.04 3.78
N GLU A 294 -6.35 -6.91 3.37
CA GLU A 294 -5.04 -6.44 3.84
C GLU A 294 -5.09 -5.70 5.21
N GLY A 295 -6.26 -5.66 5.87
CA GLY A 295 -6.42 -5.13 7.22
C GLY A 295 -6.74 -3.64 7.33
N ILE A 296 -7.17 -2.99 6.26
CA ILE A 296 -7.68 -1.62 6.33
C ILE A 296 -9.05 -1.62 7.02
N SER A 297 -9.19 -0.88 8.11
CA SER A 297 -10.39 -0.88 8.97
C SER A 297 -11.23 0.39 8.91
N ILE A 298 -10.67 1.53 8.46
CA ILE A 298 -11.43 2.78 8.33
C ILE A 298 -12.54 2.66 7.28
N PRO A 299 -13.62 3.47 7.34
CA PRO A 299 -14.71 3.42 6.38
C PRO A 299 -14.23 3.59 4.94
N ILE A 300 -14.80 2.80 4.01
CA ILE A 300 -14.47 2.82 2.57
C ILE A 300 -15.74 3.06 1.77
N ILE A 301 -15.76 4.15 0.99
CA ILE A 301 -16.86 4.50 0.09
C ILE A 301 -16.60 3.85 -1.28
N VAL A 302 -17.61 3.15 -1.82
CA VAL A 302 -17.59 2.61 -3.18
C VAL A 302 -18.35 3.54 -4.11
N MET A 303 -17.64 4.15 -5.08
CA MET A 303 -18.19 5.21 -5.93
C MET A 303 -19.03 4.71 -7.11
N ASN A 304 -18.83 3.47 -7.57
CA ASN A 304 -19.58 2.86 -8.65
C ASN A 304 -20.01 1.43 -8.25
N PRO A 305 -20.94 1.28 -7.29
CA PRO A 305 -21.39 -0.03 -6.88
C PRO A 305 -22.26 -0.68 -7.98
N GLU A 306 -22.00 -1.95 -8.25
CA GLU A 306 -22.77 -2.76 -9.17
C GLU A 306 -23.78 -3.63 -8.41
N PHE A 307 -24.90 -3.99 -9.06
CA PHE A 307 -25.91 -4.88 -8.45
C PHE A 307 -25.35 -6.28 -8.12
N SER A 308 -24.39 -6.75 -8.90
CA SER A 308 -23.66 -8.01 -8.68
C SER A 308 -22.76 -8.00 -7.47
N SER A 309 -22.35 -6.82 -7.01
CA SER A 309 -21.37 -6.66 -5.94
C SER A 309 -21.97 -6.57 -4.52
N PHE A 310 -23.29 -6.69 -4.35
CA PHE A 310 -23.93 -6.52 -3.03
C PHE A 310 -23.37 -7.48 -1.96
N ASN A 311 -23.06 -8.74 -2.33
CA ASN A 311 -22.42 -9.67 -1.40
C ASN A 311 -21.09 -9.13 -0.90
N VAL A 312 -20.24 -8.66 -1.82
CA VAL A 312 -18.93 -8.11 -1.52
C VAL A 312 -19.04 -6.86 -0.63
N LEU A 313 -20.02 -5.98 -0.91
CA LEU A 313 -20.28 -4.78 -0.10
C LEU A 313 -20.62 -5.15 1.34
N PHE A 314 -21.57 -6.07 1.56
CA PHE A 314 -22.03 -6.44 2.91
C PHE A 314 -20.96 -7.22 3.70
N GLU A 315 -20.31 -8.20 3.07
CA GLU A 315 -19.30 -9.03 3.72
C GLU A 315 -18.06 -8.24 4.14
N ASN A 316 -17.72 -7.19 3.38
CA ASN A 316 -16.56 -6.34 3.64
C ASN A 316 -16.90 -4.99 4.29
N HIS A 317 -18.15 -4.78 4.72
CA HIS A 317 -18.61 -3.53 5.34
C HIS A 317 -18.18 -2.28 4.54
N LEU A 318 -18.44 -2.28 3.22
CA LEU A 318 -18.16 -1.17 2.32
C LEU A 318 -19.39 -0.28 2.19
N GLU A 319 -19.21 1.03 2.12
CA GLU A 319 -20.31 2.00 2.11
C GLU A 319 -20.58 2.48 0.66
N PRO A 320 -21.65 2.02 -0.03
CA PRO A 320 -21.88 2.34 -1.43
C PRO A 320 -22.45 3.74 -1.65
N GLU A 321 -22.03 4.38 -2.75
CA GLU A 321 -22.73 5.49 -3.39
C GLU A 321 -24.09 5.01 -3.92
N VAL A 322 -25.15 5.79 -3.71
CA VAL A 322 -26.50 5.53 -4.27
C VAL A 322 -26.96 6.73 -5.07
N TYR A 323 -27.18 6.52 -6.36
CA TYR A 323 -27.38 7.57 -7.35
C TYR A 323 -28.71 7.47 -8.12
N SER A 324 -29.52 6.44 -7.85
CA SER A 324 -30.80 6.24 -8.54
C SER A 324 -31.79 5.46 -7.67
N PHE A 325 -33.10 5.64 -7.92
CA PHE A 325 -34.14 4.88 -7.24
C PHE A 325 -34.00 3.38 -7.46
N ARG A 326 -33.63 2.96 -8.68
CA ARG A 326 -33.40 1.54 -8.97
C ARG A 326 -32.36 0.92 -8.04
N LEU A 327 -31.25 1.63 -7.80
CA LEU A 327 -30.19 1.16 -6.91
C LEU A 327 -30.64 1.22 -5.44
N LEU A 328 -31.30 2.32 -5.03
CA LEU A 328 -31.84 2.47 -3.68
C LEU A 328 -32.82 1.35 -3.33
N ASP A 329 -33.81 1.12 -4.18
CA ASP A 329 -34.82 0.09 -3.97
C ASP A 329 -34.21 -1.34 -3.96
N ALA A 330 -33.16 -1.56 -4.76
CA ALA A 330 -32.43 -2.84 -4.74
C ALA A 330 -31.65 -3.05 -3.45
N MET A 331 -30.98 -2.00 -2.95
CA MET A 331 -30.26 -2.02 -1.66
C MET A 331 -31.23 -2.28 -0.50
N ILE A 332 -32.38 -1.61 -0.48
CA ILE A 332 -33.42 -1.80 0.54
C ILE A 332 -33.89 -3.26 0.54
N ARG A 333 -34.31 -3.79 -0.61
CA ARG A 333 -34.77 -5.18 -0.73
C ARG A 333 -33.70 -6.18 -0.27
N GLU A 334 -32.44 -5.95 -0.64
CA GLU A 334 -31.38 -6.90 -0.32
C GLU A 334 -30.99 -6.85 1.16
N THR A 335 -31.00 -5.68 1.80
CA THR A 335 -30.78 -5.55 3.25
C THR A 335 -31.92 -6.18 4.04
N GLU A 336 -33.18 -5.98 3.63
CA GLU A 336 -34.35 -6.62 4.24
C GLU A 336 -34.28 -8.14 4.11
N ARG A 337 -33.97 -8.67 2.92
CA ARG A 337 -33.80 -10.10 2.68
C ARG A 337 -32.75 -10.75 3.60
N ARG A 338 -31.71 -10.00 3.97
CA ARG A 338 -30.62 -10.47 4.83
C ARG A 338 -30.82 -10.14 6.31
N GLY A 339 -31.89 -9.44 6.68
CA GLY A 339 -32.12 -8.96 8.04
C GLY A 339 -31.07 -7.92 8.49
N ILE A 340 -30.46 -7.20 7.55
CA ILE A 340 -29.50 -6.13 7.84
C ILE A 340 -30.29 -4.85 8.15
N THR A 341 -29.88 -4.12 9.19
CA THR A 341 -30.49 -2.85 9.57
C THR A 341 -29.46 -1.73 9.59
N SER A 342 -29.89 -0.53 9.22
CA SER A 342 -29.09 0.69 9.25
C SER A 342 -27.77 0.59 8.47
N TYR A 343 -27.75 -0.11 7.34
CA TYR A 343 -26.56 -0.20 6.49
C TYR A 343 -26.25 1.16 5.88
N PRO A 344 -25.01 1.70 6.06
CA PRO A 344 -24.67 3.04 5.62
C PRO A 344 -24.58 3.16 4.10
N ILE A 345 -25.25 4.16 3.54
CA ILE A 345 -25.19 4.50 2.13
C ILE A 345 -24.90 6.01 1.95
N HIS A 346 -24.36 6.38 0.81
CA HIS A 346 -24.03 7.76 0.46
C HIS A 346 -24.90 8.24 -0.71
N ILE A 347 -25.84 9.16 -0.45
CA ILE A 347 -26.76 9.67 -1.46
C ILE A 347 -26.04 10.67 -2.35
N LYS A 348 -26.08 10.45 -3.66
CA LYS A 348 -25.49 11.36 -4.63
C LYS A 348 -26.56 12.19 -5.34
N ILE A 349 -26.37 13.52 -5.30
CA ILE A 349 -27.22 14.48 -6.02
C ILE A 349 -26.44 15.02 -7.23
N ASP A 350 -27.06 15.05 -8.39
CA ASP A 350 -26.51 15.71 -9.56
C ASP A 350 -26.87 17.20 -9.53
N THR A 351 -25.86 18.04 -9.47
CA THR A 351 -26.03 19.51 -9.45
C THR A 351 -25.52 20.17 -10.73
N GLY A 352 -25.18 19.37 -11.75
CA GLY A 352 -24.72 19.87 -13.04
C GLY A 352 -23.51 19.15 -13.64
N MET A 353 -23.04 18.04 -13.04
CA MET A 353 -22.02 17.19 -13.64
C MET A 353 -22.59 16.27 -14.72
N HIS A 354 -23.88 15.93 -14.62
CA HIS A 354 -24.65 15.06 -15.55
C HIS A 354 -23.99 13.71 -15.82
N ARG A 355 -23.49 13.06 -14.75
CA ARG A 355 -22.87 11.74 -14.81
C ARG A 355 -23.68 10.71 -14.06
N LEU A 356 -23.75 10.81 -12.75
CA LEU A 356 -24.57 9.98 -11.85
C LEU A 356 -25.14 10.88 -10.75
N GLY A 357 -26.32 10.55 -10.22
CA GLY A 357 -26.95 11.28 -9.10
C GLY A 357 -28.45 11.44 -9.32
N PHE A 358 -29.17 11.55 -8.21
CA PHE A 358 -30.56 11.97 -8.21
C PHE A 358 -30.66 13.46 -8.58
N GLN A 359 -31.78 13.85 -9.16
CA GLN A 359 -32.04 15.28 -9.35
C GLN A 359 -32.38 15.93 -8.00
N PRO A 360 -32.11 17.22 -7.79
CA PRO A 360 -32.53 17.90 -6.56
C PRO A 360 -34.01 17.75 -6.23
N GLU A 361 -34.87 17.68 -7.23
CA GLU A 361 -36.32 17.52 -7.13
C GLU A 361 -36.75 16.13 -6.63
N ASP A 362 -35.85 15.14 -6.69
CA ASP A 362 -36.10 13.78 -6.21
C ASP A 362 -36.02 13.65 -4.68
N VAL A 363 -35.49 14.66 -3.97
CA VAL A 363 -35.22 14.60 -2.52
C VAL A 363 -36.44 14.19 -1.69
N PRO A 364 -37.67 14.71 -1.92
CA PRO A 364 -38.84 14.27 -1.17
C PRO A 364 -39.12 12.76 -1.32
N ALA A 365 -38.99 12.24 -2.55
CA ALA A 365 -39.20 10.83 -2.82
C ALA A 365 -38.09 9.92 -2.25
N ILE A 366 -36.86 10.42 -2.14
CA ILE A 366 -35.76 9.74 -1.43
C ILE A 366 -36.09 9.64 0.07
N CYS A 367 -36.53 10.75 0.69
CA CYS A 367 -36.90 10.78 2.10
C CYS A 367 -38.04 9.82 2.42
N GLU A 368 -39.08 9.78 1.57
CA GLU A 368 -40.19 8.86 1.72
C GLU A 368 -39.71 7.40 1.76
N ARG A 369 -38.86 6.98 0.79
CA ARG A 369 -38.33 5.62 0.74
C ARG A 369 -37.45 5.28 1.94
N LEU A 370 -36.57 6.21 2.33
CA LEU A 370 -35.68 5.96 3.46
C LEU A 370 -36.40 5.88 4.81
N ARG A 371 -37.49 6.64 5.00
CA ARG A 371 -38.31 6.55 6.20
C ARG A 371 -39.20 5.32 6.27
N ALA A 372 -39.58 4.73 5.13
CA ALA A 372 -40.46 3.59 5.05
C ALA A 372 -39.79 2.23 5.38
N GLN A 373 -38.50 2.22 5.67
CA GLN A 373 -37.71 1.01 5.86
C GLN A 373 -36.63 1.19 6.93
N SER A 374 -35.97 0.09 7.35
CA SER A 374 -34.91 0.09 8.34
C SER A 374 -33.59 -0.53 7.86
N GLY A 375 -33.55 -1.06 6.64
CA GLY A 375 -32.41 -1.78 6.08
C GLY A 375 -31.20 -0.89 5.81
N VAL A 376 -31.42 0.30 5.26
CA VAL A 376 -30.35 1.27 4.93
C VAL A 376 -30.53 2.61 5.66
N ILE A 377 -29.43 3.31 5.88
CA ILE A 377 -29.41 4.66 6.44
C ILE A 377 -28.53 5.59 5.58
N ALA A 378 -29.02 6.77 5.25
CA ALA A 378 -28.23 7.78 4.57
C ALA A 378 -27.14 8.33 5.53
N ARG A 379 -25.90 7.88 5.37
CA ARG A 379 -24.73 8.36 6.13
C ARG A 379 -24.30 9.74 5.66
N SER A 380 -24.31 9.95 4.35
CA SER A 380 -23.96 11.24 3.76
C SER A 380 -24.78 11.56 2.54
N VAL A 381 -24.77 12.83 2.17
CA VAL A 381 -25.24 13.35 0.89
C VAL A 381 -24.10 14.12 0.22
N PHE A 382 -23.93 13.94 -1.09
CA PHE A 382 -22.86 14.60 -1.81
C PHE A 382 -23.17 14.89 -3.29
N SER A 383 -22.36 15.79 -3.85
CA SER A 383 -22.33 16.07 -5.29
C SER A 383 -20.88 16.16 -5.78
N HIS A 384 -20.68 16.53 -7.04
CA HIS A 384 -19.34 16.68 -7.62
C HIS A 384 -19.24 17.95 -8.46
N LEU A 385 -18.22 18.78 -8.16
CA LEU A 385 -17.95 20.01 -8.90
C LEU A 385 -17.35 19.66 -10.26
N ALA A 386 -17.89 20.24 -11.32
CA ALA A 386 -17.46 19.99 -12.70
C ALA A 386 -16.41 20.98 -13.22
N GLY A 387 -16.32 22.19 -12.66
CA GLY A 387 -15.45 23.24 -13.15
C GLY A 387 -14.63 23.95 -12.07
N SER A 388 -14.44 23.32 -10.91
CA SER A 388 -13.73 23.94 -9.77
C SER A 388 -12.23 24.18 -10.00
N ASP A 389 -11.65 23.62 -11.03
CA ASP A 389 -10.25 23.75 -11.44
C ASP A 389 -9.96 24.98 -12.31
N SER A 390 -10.99 25.67 -12.82
CA SER A 390 -10.83 26.84 -13.69
C SER A 390 -11.67 28.03 -13.23
N TYR A 391 -11.07 29.23 -13.20
CA TYR A 391 -11.73 30.47 -12.84
C TYR A 391 -12.85 30.87 -13.85
N VAL A 392 -12.78 30.39 -15.08
CA VAL A 392 -13.80 30.63 -16.10
C VAL A 392 -15.16 30.07 -15.71
N PHE A 393 -15.18 29.03 -14.85
CA PHE A 393 -16.39 28.34 -14.42
C PHE A 393 -16.82 28.65 -12.99
N ASP A 394 -16.35 29.76 -12.39
CA ASP A 394 -16.67 30.10 -11.00
C ASP A 394 -18.17 30.32 -10.79
N ASP A 395 -18.83 31.04 -11.69
CA ASP A 395 -20.29 31.24 -11.61
C ASP A 395 -21.05 29.91 -11.65
N PHE A 396 -20.64 29.01 -12.53
CA PHE A 396 -21.25 27.68 -12.60
C PHE A 396 -20.95 26.85 -11.34
N THR A 397 -19.73 26.94 -10.80
CA THR A 397 -19.36 26.27 -9.57
C THR A 397 -20.20 26.78 -8.40
N HIS A 398 -20.44 28.09 -8.28
CA HIS A 398 -21.35 28.65 -7.28
C HIS A 398 -22.79 28.16 -7.45
N GLN A 399 -23.30 28.07 -8.66
CA GLN A 399 -24.62 27.48 -8.92
C GLN A 399 -24.71 26.01 -8.47
N GLN A 400 -23.66 25.21 -8.69
CA GLN A 400 -23.61 23.83 -8.18
C GLN A 400 -23.62 23.79 -6.65
N LEU A 401 -22.85 24.67 -5.98
CA LEU A 401 -22.80 24.80 -4.53
C LEU A 401 -24.15 25.17 -3.93
N ASP A 402 -24.84 26.14 -4.53
CA ASP A 402 -26.17 26.61 -4.08
C ASP A 402 -27.23 25.51 -4.25
N LYS A 403 -27.28 24.88 -5.41
CA LYS A 403 -28.19 23.74 -5.67
C LYS A 403 -27.95 22.59 -4.68
N PHE A 404 -26.68 22.26 -4.43
CA PHE A 404 -26.33 21.22 -3.47
C PHE A 404 -26.72 21.57 -2.05
N THR A 405 -26.42 22.79 -1.62
CA THR A 405 -26.72 23.25 -0.25
C THR A 405 -28.23 23.18 0.03
N LYS A 406 -29.04 23.60 -0.94
CA LYS A 406 -30.50 23.51 -0.86
C LYS A 406 -30.98 22.06 -0.77
N ALA A 407 -30.57 21.21 -1.72
CA ALA A 407 -30.99 19.80 -1.76
C ALA A 407 -30.54 19.01 -0.52
N ALA A 408 -29.31 19.27 -0.03
CA ALA A 408 -28.79 18.61 1.18
C ALA A 408 -29.53 19.07 2.45
N GLY A 409 -29.93 20.35 2.53
CA GLY A 409 -30.76 20.87 3.61
C GLY A 409 -32.18 20.27 3.60
N GLU A 410 -32.80 20.16 2.43
CA GLU A 410 -34.09 19.52 2.26
C GLU A 410 -34.06 18.02 2.64
N LEU A 411 -32.98 17.31 2.24
CA LEU A 411 -32.79 15.90 2.60
C LEU A 411 -32.66 15.73 4.12
N GLU A 412 -31.81 16.52 4.77
CA GLU A 412 -31.61 16.46 6.23
C GLU A 412 -32.89 16.75 6.99
N SER A 413 -33.65 17.78 6.57
CA SER A 413 -34.93 18.12 7.15
C SER A 413 -35.97 17.01 6.94
N GLY A 414 -36.02 16.42 5.74
CA GLY A 414 -36.94 15.34 5.43
C GLY A 414 -36.61 14.03 6.14
N LEU A 415 -35.36 13.75 6.48
CA LEU A 415 -34.94 12.54 7.20
C LEU A 415 -35.04 12.68 8.72
N GLU A 416 -35.14 13.91 9.24
CA GLU A 416 -35.17 14.24 10.68
C GLU A 416 -33.92 13.80 11.46
N TYR A 417 -32.79 13.55 10.78
CA TYR A 417 -31.49 13.30 11.37
C TYR A 417 -30.36 13.92 10.52
N LYS A 418 -29.22 14.16 11.16
CA LYS A 418 -28.06 14.77 10.48
C LYS A 418 -27.40 13.80 9.52
N VAL A 419 -27.08 14.31 8.32
CA VAL A 419 -26.30 13.61 7.30
C VAL A 419 -25.01 14.39 7.02
N ILE A 420 -23.92 13.67 6.78
CA ILE A 420 -22.62 14.29 6.41
C ILE A 420 -22.75 14.89 5.01
N LYS A 421 -22.48 16.19 4.86
CA LYS A 421 -22.58 16.92 3.59
C LYS A 421 -21.20 17.11 2.99
N HIS A 422 -21.02 16.77 1.70
CA HIS A 422 -19.74 16.98 1.04
C HIS A 422 -19.87 17.20 -0.48
N ILE A 423 -19.11 18.18 -1.01
CA ILE A 423 -19.10 18.49 -2.42
C ILE A 423 -17.69 18.73 -2.98
N LEU A 424 -16.76 19.30 -2.17
CA LEU A 424 -15.45 19.71 -2.65
C LEU A 424 -14.57 18.51 -3.04
N ASN A 425 -13.99 18.60 -4.24
CA ASN A 425 -12.86 17.80 -4.72
C ASN A 425 -11.53 18.53 -4.43
N SER A 426 -10.38 18.04 -4.90
CA SER A 426 -9.07 18.68 -4.66
C SER A 426 -9.05 20.16 -5.04
N ALA A 427 -9.49 20.52 -6.25
CA ALA A 427 -9.57 21.90 -6.69
C ALA A 427 -10.57 22.73 -5.86
N GLY A 428 -11.69 22.13 -5.48
CA GLY A 428 -12.67 22.77 -4.60
C GLY A 428 -12.09 23.08 -3.22
N ILE A 429 -11.27 22.21 -2.64
CA ILE A 429 -10.59 22.47 -1.37
C ILE A 429 -9.61 23.65 -1.53
N GLU A 430 -8.91 23.72 -2.66
CA GLU A 430 -7.95 24.80 -2.93
C GLU A 430 -8.61 26.17 -3.09
N ARG A 431 -9.77 26.23 -3.76
CA ARG A 431 -10.37 27.49 -4.21
C ARG A 431 -11.66 27.89 -3.48
N PHE A 432 -12.40 26.91 -2.96
CA PHE A 432 -13.72 27.11 -2.37
C PHE A 432 -13.80 26.58 -0.93
N ALA A 433 -12.71 26.70 -0.15
CA ALA A 433 -12.61 26.15 1.21
C ALA A 433 -13.73 26.62 2.17
N ALA A 434 -14.36 27.76 1.90
CA ALA A 434 -15.53 28.23 2.67
C ALA A 434 -16.71 27.24 2.62
N TYR A 435 -16.82 26.43 1.58
CA TYR A 435 -17.87 25.43 1.36
C TYR A 435 -17.47 24.01 1.76
N GLN A 436 -16.48 23.85 2.66
CA GLN A 436 -15.96 22.53 3.08
C GLN A 436 -17.00 21.63 3.77
N MET A 437 -18.07 22.24 4.31
CA MET A 437 -19.17 21.56 5.00
C MET A 437 -18.65 20.54 6.05
N ASP A 438 -19.23 19.34 6.12
CA ASP A 438 -18.85 18.32 7.10
C ASP A 438 -17.68 17.43 6.62
N MET A 439 -17.48 17.33 5.30
CA MET A 439 -16.46 16.47 4.71
C MET A 439 -16.01 16.96 3.34
N VAL A 440 -14.77 16.62 2.95
CA VAL A 440 -14.20 16.91 1.61
C VAL A 440 -13.61 15.65 1.00
N ARG A 441 -13.36 15.64 -0.33
CA ARG A 441 -12.78 14.51 -1.05
C ARG A 441 -11.46 14.90 -1.71
N LEU A 442 -10.35 14.42 -1.17
CA LEU A 442 -9.02 14.64 -1.70
C LEU A 442 -8.70 13.54 -2.74
N GLY A 443 -8.52 13.96 -3.98
CA GLY A 443 -8.13 13.11 -5.11
C GLY A 443 -6.70 13.38 -5.55
N ILE A 444 -6.53 13.97 -6.73
CA ILE A 444 -5.23 14.15 -7.40
C ILE A 444 -4.22 14.96 -6.58
N GLY A 445 -4.70 15.90 -5.75
CA GLY A 445 -3.83 16.66 -4.85
C GLY A 445 -3.04 15.80 -3.87
N LEU A 446 -3.59 14.65 -3.47
CA LEU A 446 -2.89 13.67 -2.63
C LEU A 446 -1.63 13.15 -3.34
N TYR A 447 -1.68 13.01 -4.65
CA TYR A 447 -0.61 12.49 -5.51
C TYR A 447 0.39 13.57 -5.99
N GLY A 448 0.30 14.78 -5.42
CA GLY A 448 1.25 15.86 -5.68
C GLY A 448 0.91 16.75 -6.88
N VAL A 449 -0.26 16.57 -7.48
CA VAL A 449 -0.71 17.39 -8.61
C VAL A 449 -1.81 18.36 -8.17
N SER A 450 -1.52 19.67 -8.22
CA SER A 450 -2.53 20.69 -7.97
C SER A 450 -3.36 20.94 -9.22
N ALA A 451 -4.68 20.91 -9.07
CA ALA A 451 -5.61 21.24 -10.14
C ALA A 451 -5.74 22.76 -10.38
N SER A 452 -5.35 23.61 -9.42
CA SER A 452 -5.48 25.08 -9.49
C SER A 452 -4.13 25.82 -9.43
N GLY A 453 -3.00 25.10 -9.54
CA GLY A 453 -1.65 25.67 -9.48
C GLY A 453 -1.14 25.95 -8.07
N GLN A 454 -1.68 25.30 -7.05
CA GLN A 454 -1.19 25.42 -5.67
C GLN A 454 0.28 24.99 -5.58
N LYS A 455 1.10 25.80 -4.92
CA LYS A 455 2.49 25.48 -4.61
C LYS A 455 2.60 24.72 -3.30
N GLY A 456 3.70 23.94 -3.15
CA GLY A 456 4.04 23.26 -1.91
C GLY A 456 3.56 21.82 -1.80
N LEU A 457 2.92 21.27 -2.82
CA LEU A 457 2.72 19.82 -2.93
C LEU A 457 4.05 19.16 -3.33
N ARG A 458 4.28 17.95 -2.82
CA ARG A 458 5.44 17.13 -3.16
C ARG A 458 5.05 16.09 -4.20
N ASN A 459 5.96 15.82 -5.13
CA ASN A 459 5.80 14.71 -6.06
C ASN A 459 5.77 13.38 -5.30
N VAL A 460 4.84 12.52 -5.66
CA VAL A 460 4.66 11.21 -5.02
C VAL A 460 5.29 10.10 -5.83
N SER A 461 5.19 10.17 -7.16
CA SER A 461 5.54 9.07 -8.04
C SER A 461 6.65 9.46 -9.01
N THR A 462 7.70 8.66 -9.08
CA THR A 462 8.79 8.80 -10.07
C THR A 462 8.90 7.51 -10.87
N LEU A 463 8.61 7.60 -12.19
CA LEU A 463 8.80 6.48 -13.11
C LEU A 463 10.22 6.54 -13.68
N LYS A 464 11.00 5.50 -13.43
CA LYS A 464 12.38 5.42 -13.91
C LYS A 464 12.76 4.06 -14.45
N THR A 465 13.78 4.05 -15.28
CA THR A 465 14.40 2.86 -15.85
C THR A 465 15.91 3.07 -16.01
N THR A 466 16.60 2.21 -16.75
CA THR A 466 18.03 2.31 -17.01
C THR A 466 18.33 2.16 -18.50
N ILE A 467 19.51 2.62 -18.93
CA ILE A 467 19.98 2.39 -20.30
C ILE A 467 20.47 0.95 -20.43
N LEU A 468 19.88 0.17 -21.35
CA LEU A 468 20.31 -1.20 -21.64
C LEU A 468 21.54 -1.24 -22.54
N GLN A 469 21.53 -0.42 -23.59
CA GLN A 469 22.58 -0.39 -24.61
C GLN A 469 22.65 0.99 -25.25
N ILE A 470 23.84 1.37 -25.70
CA ILE A 470 24.05 2.55 -26.54
C ILE A 470 24.64 2.11 -27.89
N GLN A 471 23.95 2.48 -28.95
CA GLN A 471 24.40 2.20 -30.34
C GLN A 471 24.88 3.47 -31.03
N ASN A 472 25.96 3.37 -31.79
CA ASN A 472 26.39 4.43 -32.69
C ASN A 472 25.70 4.22 -34.06
N VAL A 473 24.94 5.21 -34.46
CA VAL A 473 24.13 5.15 -35.71
C VAL A 473 24.63 6.21 -36.66
N PRO A 474 25.09 5.83 -37.90
CA PRO A 474 25.63 6.79 -38.85
C PRO A 474 24.54 7.70 -39.44
N ALA A 475 24.96 8.89 -39.85
CA ALA A 475 24.08 9.87 -40.50
C ALA A 475 23.34 9.24 -41.69
N GLY A 476 22.04 9.51 -41.77
CA GLY A 476 21.16 8.99 -42.84
C GLY A 476 20.45 7.68 -42.49
N ASP A 477 20.83 7.00 -41.41
CA ASP A 477 20.15 5.77 -40.97
C ASP A 477 18.84 6.09 -40.26
N SER A 478 17.90 5.13 -40.34
CA SER A 478 16.57 5.24 -39.70
C SER A 478 16.53 4.50 -38.39
N ILE A 479 15.73 5.01 -37.45
CA ILE A 479 15.52 4.45 -36.12
C ILE A 479 14.10 3.87 -35.96
N GLY A 480 14.04 2.62 -35.49
CA GLY A 480 12.82 1.95 -35.07
C GLY A 480 11.85 1.54 -36.14
N TYR A 481 10.65 1.12 -35.74
CA TYR A 481 9.61 0.62 -36.64
C TYR A 481 9.14 1.67 -37.65
N SER A 482 8.78 1.19 -38.85
CA SER A 482 8.28 1.99 -39.97
C SER A 482 9.28 3.02 -40.48
N ARG A 483 10.52 3.02 -39.98
CA ARG A 483 11.60 3.92 -40.42
C ARG A 483 11.18 5.41 -40.44
N MET A 484 10.42 5.84 -39.45
CA MET A 484 9.82 7.20 -39.42
C MET A 484 10.81 8.29 -38.98
N SER A 485 11.85 7.94 -38.25
CA SER A 485 12.91 8.87 -37.85
C SER A 485 14.23 8.54 -38.51
N TYR A 486 14.94 9.57 -38.97
CA TYR A 486 16.29 9.47 -39.54
C TYR A 486 17.26 10.35 -38.76
N VAL A 487 18.45 9.86 -38.45
CA VAL A 487 19.47 10.66 -37.84
C VAL A 487 20.18 11.52 -38.91
N LYS A 488 20.33 12.84 -38.61
CA LYS A 488 20.93 13.80 -39.54
C LYS A 488 22.44 13.88 -39.45
N ARG A 489 23.02 13.30 -38.42
CA ARG A 489 24.46 13.23 -38.10
C ARG A 489 24.77 11.91 -37.44
N ASP A 490 26.03 11.53 -37.36
CA ASP A 490 26.44 10.38 -36.56
C ASP A 490 25.93 10.60 -35.11
N SER A 491 25.14 9.65 -34.63
CA SER A 491 24.35 9.78 -33.41
C SER A 491 24.57 8.62 -32.46
N ARG A 492 24.45 8.89 -31.18
CA ARG A 492 24.44 7.88 -30.11
C ARG A 492 23.01 7.69 -29.65
N ILE A 493 22.50 6.46 -29.81
CA ILE A 493 21.11 6.12 -29.48
C ILE A 493 21.09 5.14 -28.33
N ALA A 494 20.49 5.53 -27.21
CA ALA A 494 20.29 4.70 -26.05
C ALA A 494 18.95 3.92 -26.18
N ILE A 495 18.97 2.65 -25.81
CA ILE A 495 17.81 1.77 -25.73
C ILE A 495 17.45 1.61 -24.26
N ILE A 496 16.20 1.87 -23.91
CA ILE A 496 15.66 1.73 -22.55
C ILE A 496 14.50 0.75 -22.50
N PRO A 497 14.36 -0.09 -21.43
CA PRO A 497 13.37 -1.18 -21.34
C PRO A 497 12.02 -0.69 -20.81
N ILE A 498 11.44 0.29 -21.48
CA ILE A 498 10.08 0.76 -21.23
C ILE A 498 9.38 1.05 -22.56
N GLY A 499 8.16 0.58 -22.69
CA GLY A 499 7.34 0.77 -23.87
C GLY A 499 5.86 0.99 -23.54
N TYR A 500 5.00 0.92 -24.56
CA TYR A 500 3.58 1.19 -24.35
C TYR A 500 2.86 0.11 -23.50
N ALA A 501 3.40 -1.10 -23.38
CA ALA A 501 2.86 -2.12 -22.49
C ALA A 501 3.17 -1.83 -21.00
N ASP A 502 4.12 -0.92 -20.72
CA ASP A 502 4.43 -0.43 -19.38
C ASP A 502 3.62 0.80 -19.01
N GLY A 503 2.96 1.43 -19.99
CA GLY A 503 2.20 2.65 -19.84
C GLY A 503 2.85 3.91 -20.44
N LEU A 504 3.97 3.75 -21.19
CA LEU A 504 4.57 4.88 -21.93
C LEU A 504 3.78 5.13 -23.20
N ASP A 505 3.06 6.25 -23.26
CA ASP A 505 2.17 6.54 -24.40
C ASP A 505 2.94 6.65 -25.72
N ARG A 506 2.41 5.99 -26.75
CA ARG A 506 3.04 5.93 -28.06
C ARG A 506 3.05 7.28 -28.81
N HIS A 507 2.22 8.25 -28.40
CA HIS A 507 2.26 9.61 -28.97
C HIS A 507 3.53 10.39 -28.61
N PHE A 508 4.31 9.92 -27.62
CA PHE A 508 5.64 10.46 -27.36
C PHE A 508 6.70 10.07 -28.39
N SER A 509 6.37 9.24 -29.39
CA SER A 509 7.27 8.84 -30.47
C SER A 509 7.78 10.02 -31.29
N ASN A 510 8.92 9.84 -31.97
CA ASN A 510 9.48 10.75 -32.98
C ASN A 510 9.69 12.20 -32.49
N GLY A 511 10.20 12.36 -31.27
CA GLY A 511 10.45 13.67 -30.65
C GLY A 511 9.23 14.29 -29.96
N GLY A 512 8.10 13.57 -29.88
CA GLY A 512 6.93 14.01 -29.14
C GLY A 512 7.13 14.05 -27.61
N GLY A 513 8.03 13.21 -27.09
CA GLY A 513 8.40 13.13 -25.69
C GLY A 513 9.89 13.25 -25.43
N GLU A 514 10.22 13.50 -24.16
CA GLU A 514 11.58 13.58 -23.65
C GLU A 514 11.68 12.77 -22.36
N VAL A 515 12.88 12.31 -22.04
CA VAL A 515 13.25 11.70 -20.76
C VAL A 515 14.40 12.47 -20.15
N LEU A 516 14.68 12.26 -18.86
CA LEU A 516 15.79 12.91 -18.17
C LEU A 516 16.90 11.88 -17.91
N ILE A 517 18.11 12.17 -18.36
CA ILE A 517 19.32 11.35 -18.14
C ILE A 517 20.42 12.29 -17.60
N ASN A 518 20.97 11.95 -16.43
CA ASN A 518 22.01 12.77 -15.78
C ASN A 518 21.66 14.27 -15.68
N GLY A 519 20.38 14.58 -15.37
CA GLY A 519 19.86 15.94 -15.26
C GLY A 519 19.65 16.66 -16.61
N GLN A 520 19.78 15.97 -17.75
CA GLN A 520 19.62 16.55 -19.08
C GLN A 520 18.44 15.92 -19.83
N ARG A 521 17.67 16.73 -20.54
CA ARG A 521 16.52 16.29 -21.32
C ARG A 521 16.98 15.69 -22.65
N CYS A 522 16.50 14.50 -22.93
CA CYS A 522 16.85 13.71 -24.13
C CYS A 522 15.58 13.31 -24.87
N PRO A 523 15.48 13.63 -26.18
CA PRO A 523 14.28 13.31 -26.95
C PRO A 523 14.15 11.82 -27.25
N ILE A 524 12.90 11.33 -27.22
CA ILE A 524 12.54 10.01 -27.71
C ILE A 524 12.63 10.03 -29.25
N ILE A 525 13.40 9.13 -29.84
CA ILE A 525 13.56 9.02 -31.29
C ILE A 525 12.99 7.69 -31.82
N GLY A 526 12.38 7.73 -33.00
CA GLY A 526 11.69 6.56 -33.56
C GLY A 526 10.36 6.26 -32.86
N ASN A 527 9.70 5.20 -33.29
CA ASN A 527 8.45 4.76 -32.69
C ASN A 527 8.71 3.99 -31.40
N ILE A 528 7.97 4.31 -30.33
CA ILE A 528 7.97 3.54 -29.09
C ILE A 528 7.46 2.13 -29.39
N CYS A 529 8.23 1.11 -28.94
CA CYS A 529 7.89 -0.29 -29.07
C CYS A 529 7.04 -0.78 -27.89
N MET A 530 6.66 -2.06 -27.89
CA MET A 530 5.88 -2.66 -26.80
C MET A 530 6.64 -2.60 -25.47
N ASP A 531 7.94 -2.97 -25.48
CA ASP A 531 8.74 -3.19 -24.28
C ASP A 531 10.03 -2.34 -24.25
N ALA A 532 10.23 -1.46 -25.21
CA ALA A 532 11.43 -0.62 -25.32
C ALA A 532 11.17 0.67 -26.09
N CYS A 533 12.02 1.67 -25.87
CA CYS A 533 12.10 2.83 -26.74
C CYS A 533 13.54 3.33 -26.87
N MET A 534 13.78 4.20 -27.85
CA MET A 534 15.07 4.73 -28.23
C MET A 534 15.15 6.22 -27.88
N ILE A 535 16.30 6.62 -27.33
CA ILE A 535 16.56 7.97 -26.86
C ILE A 535 17.80 8.51 -27.56
N ASP A 536 17.73 9.71 -28.11
CA ASP A 536 18.90 10.38 -28.65
C ASP A 536 19.75 10.96 -27.50
N VAL A 537 20.94 10.40 -27.30
CA VAL A 537 21.92 10.80 -26.27
C VAL A 537 23.21 11.35 -26.89
N THR A 538 23.13 11.81 -28.14
CA THR A 538 24.31 12.27 -28.90
C THR A 538 25.07 13.39 -28.21
N ASP A 539 24.32 14.33 -27.63
CA ASP A 539 24.87 15.57 -27.05
C ASP A 539 25.14 15.49 -25.55
N ILE A 540 24.94 14.32 -24.94
CA ILE A 540 25.15 14.14 -23.50
C ILE A 540 26.16 13.03 -23.19
N HIS A 541 26.76 13.12 -22.01
CA HIS A 541 27.57 12.02 -21.50
C HIS A 541 26.64 10.99 -20.83
N ALA A 542 26.37 9.90 -21.54
CA ALA A 542 25.57 8.78 -21.06
C ALA A 542 26.30 7.45 -21.27
N GLN A 543 26.07 6.49 -20.39
CA GLN A 543 26.61 5.14 -20.46
C GLN A 543 25.52 4.09 -20.12
N GLU A 544 25.76 2.84 -20.50
CA GLU A 544 24.89 1.71 -20.16
C GLU A 544 24.79 1.57 -18.64
N GLY A 545 23.56 1.38 -18.12
CA GLY A 545 23.27 1.35 -16.70
C GLY A 545 22.90 2.71 -16.07
N ASP A 546 23.08 3.83 -16.79
CA ASP A 546 22.63 5.14 -16.27
C ASP A 546 21.13 5.16 -16.08
N ALA A 547 20.69 5.84 -15.00
CA ALA A 547 19.27 6.01 -14.70
C ALA A 547 18.59 6.97 -15.68
N VAL A 548 17.39 6.60 -16.10
CA VAL A 548 16.54 7.38 -16.99
C VAL A 548 15.21 7.67 -16.29
N ILE A 549 14.87 8.94 -16.10
CA ILE A 549 13.62 9.37 -15.50
C ILE A 549 12.62 9.69 -16.60
N ILE A 550 11.46 9.02 -16.56
CA ILE A 550 10.36 9.24 -17.51
C ILE A 550 9.47 10.38 -17.03
N PHE A 551 9.16 10.41 -15.74
CA PHE A 551 8.56 11.53 -15.02
C PHE A 551 8.94 11.48 -13.53
N GLY A 552 8.94 12.62 -12.87
CA GLY A 552 9.32 12.80 -11.47
C GLY A 552 9.38 14.29 -11.10
N ASP A 553 10.24 14.67 -10.17
CA ASP A 553 10.34 16.06 -9.69
C ASP A 553 10.79 17.04 -10.80
N GLU A 554 11.85 16.69 -11.54
CA GLU A 554 12.44 17.57 -12.55
C GLU A 554 11.77 17.45 -13.92
N LEU A 555 10.94 16.42 -14.12
CA LEU A 555 10.09 16.20 -15.29
C LEU A 555 8.68 15.86 -14.83
N PRO A 556 7.88 16.86 -14.41
CA PRO A 556 6.57 16.64 -13.81
C PRO A 556 5.59 15.92 -14.74
N VAL A 557 4.75 15.04 -14.18
CA VAL A 557 3.71 14.33 -14.94
C VAL A 557 2.73 15.29 -15.65
N SER A 558 2.53 16.49 -15.12
CA SER A 558 1.71 17.54 -15.75
C SER A 558 2.30 17.99 -17.09
N GLU A 559 3.62 18.07 -17.23
CA GLU A 559 4.26 18.39 -18.49
C GLU A 559 4.03 17.31 -19.57
N LEU A 560 4.05 16.05 -19.15
CA LEU A 560 3.73 14.93 -20.03
C LEU A 560 2.27 14.98 -20.48
N SER A 561 1.35 15.26 -19.54
CA SER A 561 -0.08 15.39 -19.88
C SER A 561 -0.36 16.54 -20.84
N ASP A 562 0.30 17.68 -20.66
CA ASP A 562 0.17 18.83 -21.56
C ASP A 562 0.63 18.50 -23.00
N LYS A 563 1.76 17.78 -23.14
CA LYS A 563 2.27 17.30 -24.44
C LYS A 563 1.28 16.34 -25.13
N LEU A 564 0.61 15.49 -24.36
CA LEU A 564 -0.39 14.53 -24.87
C LEU A 564 -1.79 15.15 -25.01
N LYS A 565 -2.01 16.38 -24.55
CA LYS A 565 -3.33 17.04 -24.50
C LYS A 565 -4.35 16.24 -23.67
N THR A 566 -3.89 15.70 -22.57
CA THR A 566 -4.69 14.94 -21.59
C THR A 566 -4.48 15.48 -20.17
N ILE A 567 -4.82 14.68 -19.17
CA ILE A 567 -4.72 15.03 -17.76
C ILE A 567 -3.75 14.09 -17.00
N PRO A 568 -3.09 14.56 -15.93
CA PRO A 568 -2.15 13.75 -15.15
C PRO A 568 -2.72 12.42 -14.63
N TYR A 569 -4.04 12.38 -14.36
CA TYR A 569 -4.74 11.15 -13.94
C TYR A 569 -4.55 10.00 -14.94
N GLU A 570 -4.69 10.27 -16.23
CA GLU A 570 -4.59 9.27 -17.28
C GLU A 570 -3.17 8.67 -17.33
N ILE A 571 -2.14 9.51 -17.26
CA ILE A 571 -0.75 9.06 -17.25
C ILE A 571 -0.45 8.20 -16.02
N LEU A 572 -0.83 8.67 -14.81
CA LEU A 572 -0.58 7.92 -13.59
C LEU A 572 -1.29 6.57 -13.59
N THR A 573 -2.56 6.53 -14.02
CA THR A 573 -3.36 5.29 -14.03
C THR A 573 -3.02 4.35 -15.19
N SER A 574 -2.32 4.82 -16.23
CA SER A 574 -1.88 3.98 -17.35
C SER A 574 -0.66 3.11 -17.01
N ILE A 575 0.05 3.40 -15.92
CA ILE A 575 1.23 2.62 -15.53
C ILE A 575 0.84 1.18 -15.21
N SER A 576 1.30 0.26 -16.06
CA SER A 576 0.97 -1.15 -16.02
C SER A 576 1.30 -1.79 -14.67
N PRO A 577 0.50 -2.75 -14.16
CA PRO A 577 0.82 -3.53 -12.96
C PRO A 577 2.16 -4.28 -13.05
N ARG A 578 2.69 -4.56 -14.26
CA ARG A 578 3.99 -5.22 -14.45
C ARG A 578 5.18 -4.32 -14.07
N VAL A 579 5.01 -2.99 -14.05
CA VAL A 579 6.01 -2.06 -13.53
C VAL A 579 6.02 -2.20 -12.01
N LYS A 580 7.14 -2.56 -11.42
CA LYS A 580 7.27 -2.76 -9.98
C LYS A 580 7.13 -1.43 -9.24
N ARG A 581 6.26 -1.37 -8.21
CA ARG A 581 6.18 -0.24 -7.27
C ARG A 581 7.20 -0.44 -6.17
N VAL A 582 7.96 0.60 -5.89
CA VAL A 582 8.97 0.63 -4.81
C VAL A 582 8.59 1.76 -3.87
N TYR A 583 8.16 1.41 -2.67
CA TYR A 583 7.72 2.38 -1.66
C TYR A 583 8.89 2.77 -0.77
N PHE A 584 9.03 4.06 -0.49
CA PHE A 584 10.06 4.55 0.41
C PHE A 584 9.53 5.71 1.28
N ARG A 585 10.26 5.97 2.35
CA ARG A 585 10.08 7.13 3.24
C ARG A 585 11.41 7.88 3.34
N GLU A 586 11.38 9.20 3.33
CA GLU A 586 12.56 10.08 3.46
C GLU A 586 13.05 10.19 4.91
#